data_51deb41d74538c9a2d7db09e66a5f701
#
_entry.id   51deb41d74538c9a2d7db09e66a5f701
#
_cell.length_a   1.000
_cell.length_b   1.000
_cell.length_c   1.000
_cell.angle_alpha   90.00
_cell.angle_beta   90.00
_cell.angle_gamma   90.00
#
_symmetry.space_group_name_H-M   'P 1'
#
loop_
_entity.id
_entity.type
_entity.pdbx_description
1 polymer ?
#
loop_
_entity_poly.entity_id
_entity_poly.type
_entity_poly.pdbx_seq_one_letter_code
_entity_poly.pdbx_strand_id
1 'polypeptide(L)'
;MPASLVDTNVWLAATFEGHPCHQRARQELLAATPADPWLWCRATQQSFLRLASTAAVFRSCGVERATNADAMAALEQWLVLRQVAFVEEPPGVMAHWARLAAVDQVAPKLWMDAYLAAVAIAGGWRLISFNRDFRSFQPQGLDLCLLPPAA
;
A
#
# COMPACT_ATOMS: atom_id res chain seq x y z
N MET A 1 -6.37 7.76 16.70
CA MET A 1 -5.88 6.62 15.91
C MET A 1 -4.91 7.13 14.86
N PRO A 2 -3.80 6.49 14.64
CA PRO A 2 -2.86 6.93 13.63
C PRO A 2 -3.44 6.69 12.22
N ALA A 3 -3.03 7.53 11.28
CA ALA A 3 -3.30 7.30 9.87
C ALA A 3 -2.70 5.97 9.40
N SER A 4 -3.16 5.45 8.29
CA SER A 4 -2.72 4.17 7.77
C SER A 4 -2.03 4.33 6.42
N LEU A 5 -0.77 3.94 6.35
CA LEU A 5 -0.08 3.77 5.07
C LEU A 5 -0.63 2.51 4.43
N VAL A 6 -1.03 2.59 3.17
CA VAL A 6 -1.74 1.50 2.50
C VAL A 6 -0.87 0.92 1.40
N ASP A 7 -0.65 -0.39 1.48
CA ASP A 7 0.13 -1.12 0.49
C ASP A 7 -0.58 -1.15 -0.88
N THR A 8 0.20 -1.24 -1.93
CA THR A 8 -0.29 -1.26 -3.31
C THR A 8 -1.34 -2.35 -3.54
N ASN A 9 -1.16 -3.53 -2.97
CA ASN A 9 -2.12 -4.64 -3.15
C ASN A 9 -3.51 -4.29 -2.62
N VAL A 10 -3.60 -3.49 -1.57
CA VAL A 10 -4.88 -3.04 -1.02
C VAL A 10 -5.51 -1.95 -1.91
N TRP A 11 -4.70 -1.02 -2.42
CA TRP A 11 -5.18 -0.01 -3.36
C TRP A 11 -5.72 -0.63 -4.65
N LEU A 12 -5.04 -1.65 -5.20
CA LEU A 12 -5.51 -2.38 -6.38
C LEU A 12 -6.85 -3.06 -6.10
N ALA A 13 -6.96 -3.74 -4.96
CA ALA A 13 -8.19 -4.41 -4.56
C ALA A 13 -9.35 -3.42 -4.39
N ALA A 14 -9.09 -2.26 -3.79
CA ALA A 14 -10.09 -1.22 -3.60
C ALA A 14 -10.55 -0.57 -4.92
N THR A 15 -9.66 -0.55 -5.92
CA THR A 15 -9.92 0.09 -7.22
C THR A 15 -10.67 -0.82 -8.18
N PHE A 16 -10.24 -2.08 -8.32
CA PHE A 16 -10.84 -3.01 -9.28
C PHE A 16 -11.99 -3.79 -8.67
N GLU A 17 -13.21 -3.54 -9.13
CA GLU A 17 -14.40 -4.24 -8.63
C GLU A 17 -14.31 -5.75 -8.83
N GLY A 18 -13.65 -6.21 -9.89
CA GLY A 18 -13.44 -7.63 -10.17
C GLY A 18 -12.30 -8.27 -9.37
N HIS A 19 -11.62 -7.53 -8.52
CA HIS A 19 -10.56 -8.10 -7.68
C HIS A 19 -11.17 -8.99 -6.59
N PRO A 20 -10.61 -10.19 -6.32
CA PRO A 20 -11.15 -11.10 -5.30
C PRO A 20 -11.30 -10.49 -3.90
N CYS A 21 -10.43 -9.55 -3.54
CA CYS A 21 -10.44 -8.89 -2.25
C CYS A 21 -11.08 -7.50 -2.28
N HIS A 22 -11.82 -7.17 -3.33
CA HIS A 22 -12.41 -5.82 -3.49
C HIS A 22 -13.28 -5.43 -2.31
N GLN A 23 -14.22 -6.30 -1.92
CA GLN A 23 -15.14 -6.00 -0.82
C GLN A 23 -14.38 -5.82 0.50
N ARG A 24 -13.38 -6.66 0.76
CA ARG A 24 -12.61 -6.56 2.00
C ARG A 24 -11.83 -5.25 2.08
N ALA A 25 -11.21 -4.85 0.97
CA ALA A 25 -10.49 -3.57 0.90
C ALA A 25 -11.45 -2.39 1.09
N ARG A 26 -12.62 -2.44 0.47
CA ARG A 26 -13.65 -1.40 0.61
C ARG A 26 -14.19 -1.29 2.03
N GLN A 27 -14.38 -2.41 2.72
CA GLN A 27 -14.80 -2.40 4.13
C GLN A 27 -13.77 -1.68 4.99
N GLU A 28 -12.48 -1.93 4.73
CA GLU A 28 -11.42 -1.27 5.48
C GLU A 28 -11.37 0.23 5.19
N LEU A 29 -11.58 0.62 3.92
CA LEU A 29 -11.64 2.03 3.53
C LEU A 29 -12.78 2.77 4.23
N LEU A 30 -13.92 2.11 4.45
CA LEU A 30 -15.06 2.72 5.13
C LEU A 30 -14.74 3.09 6.58
N ALA A 31 -13.75 2.46 7.19
CA ALA A 31 -13.27 2.81 8.53
C ALA A 31 -12.35 4.03 8.53
N ALA A 32 -11.82 4.43 7.38
CA ALA A 32 -10.96 5.61 7.28
C ALA A 32 -11.77 6.89 7.42
N THR A 33 -11.16 7.90 8.01
CA THR A 33 -11.76 9.23 8.22
C THR A 33 -10.76 10.31 7.83
N PRO A 34 -11.18 11.57 7.68
CA PRO A 34 -10.22 12.66 7.47
C PRO A 34 -9.18 12.81 8.60
N ALA A 35 -9.51 12.39 9.82
CA ALA A 35 -8.57 12.40 10.96
C ALA A 35 -7.62 11.19 10.93
N ASP A 36 -8.08 10.06 10.41
CA ASP A 36 -7.31 8.81 10.29
C ASP A 36 -7.34 8.35 8.82
N PRO A 37 -6.70 9.09 7.91
CA PRO A 37 -6.84 8.82 6.48
C PRO A 37 -6.03 7.61 6.02
N TRP A 38 -6.40 7.09 4.86
CA TRP A 38 -5.57 6.20 4.07
C TRP A 38 -4.51 7.03 3.35
N LEU A 39 -3.27 6.60 3.41
CA LEU A 39 -2.13 7.35 2.91
C LEU A 39 -1.49 6.66 1.71
N TRP A 40 -1.22 7.48 0.69
CA TRP A 40 -0.28 7.17 -0.38
C TRP A 40 1.09 7.72 -0.01
N CYS A 41 2.14 6.97 -0.32
CA CYS A 41 3.48 7.53 -0.49
C CYS A 41 3.89 7.40 -1.96
N ARG A 42 5.00 8.02 -2.34
CA ARG A 42 5.40 8.00 -3.77
C ARG A 42 5.66 6.60 -4.28
N ALA A 43 6.26 5.73 -3.46
CA ALA A 43 6.52 4.34 -3.84
C ALA A 43 5.23 3.57 -4.14
N THR A 44 4.19 3.73 -3.34
CA THR A 44 2.90 3.05 -3.58
C THR A 44 2.18 3.63 -4.78
N GLN A 45 2.29 4.93 -5.04
CA GLN A 45 1.73 5.53 -6.26
C GLN A 45 2.39 4.96 -7.52
N GLN A 46 3.72 4.87 -7.53
CA GLN A 46 4.46 4.30 -8.66
C GLN A 46 4.07 2.84 -8.92
N SER A 47 4.02 2.04 -7.87
CA SER A 47 3.64 0.62 -7.97
C SER A 47 2.20 0.47 -8.44
N PHE A 48 1.29 1.28 -7.90
CA PHE A 48 -0.12 1.26 -8.30
C PHE A 48 -0.29 1.59 -9.78
N LEU A 49 0.31 2.68 -10.24
CA LEU A 49 0.20 3.12 -11.64
C LEU A 49 0.75 2.04 -12.59
N ARG A 50 1.90 1.46 -12.26
CA ARG A 50 2.48 0.40 -13.06
C ARG A 50 1.60 -0.83 -13.12
N LEU A 51 1.13 -1.31 -11.98
CA LEU A 51 0.33 -2.54 -11.91
C LEU A 51 -1.08 -2.33 -12.46
N ALA A 52 -1.71 -1.21 -12.20
CA ALA A 52 -3.05 -0.91 -12.71
C ALA A 52 -3.08 -0.80 -14.25
N SER A 53 -1.96 -0.48 -14.87
CA SER A 53 -1.82 -0.44 -16.33
C SER A 53 -1.11 -1.67 -16.92
N THR A 54 -0.89 -2.72 -16.13
CA THR A 54 -0.29 -3.97 -16.58
C THR A 54 -1.40 -4.96 -16.99
N ALA A 55 -1.34 -5.45 -18.22
CA ALA A 55 -2.42 -6.28 -18.79
C ALA A 55 -2.73 -7.52 -17.95
N ALA A 56 -1.71 -8.22 -17.45
CA ALA A 56 -1.93 -9.40 -16.62
C ALA A 56 -2.72 -9.07 -15.35
N VAL A 57 -2.51 -7.89 -14.78
CA VAL A 57 -3.19 -7.43 -13.57
C VAL A 57 -4.63 -7.04 -13.87
N PHE A 58 -4.85 -6.08 -14.78
CA PHE A 58 -6.22 -5.59 -15.00
C PHE A 58 -7.13 -6.65 -15.63
N ARG A 59 -6.59 -7.53 -16.47
CA ARG A 59 -7.37 -8.64 -17.07
C ARG A 59 -7.77 -9.67 -16.03
N SER A 60 -6.91 -9.95 -15.06
CA SER A 60 -7.28 -10.83 -13.95
C SER A 60 -8.44 -10.28 -13.11
N CYS A 61 -8.67 -8.98 -13.19
CA CYS A 61 -9.80 -8.30 -12.54
C CYS A 61 -10.99 -8.05 -13.48
N GLY A 62 -10.99 -8.68 -14.65
CA GLY A 62 -12.11 -8.58 -15.60
C GLY A 62 -12.14 -7.30 -16.44
N VAL A 63 -11.04 -6.55 -16.47
CA VAL A 63 -10.91 -5.33 -17.28
C VAL A 63 -10.15 -5.67 -18.56
N GLU A 64 -10.69 -5.35 -19.73
CA GLU A 64 -10.03 -5.66 -21.00
C GLU A 64 -8.86 -4.73 -21.30
N ARG A 65 -8.98 -3.46 -20.92
CA ARG A 65 -8.00 -2.45 -21.25
C ARG A 65 -7.95 -1.38 -20.15
N ALA A 66 -6.76 -1.09 -19.67
CA ALA A 66 -6.50 0.05 -18.79
C ALA A 66 -5.20 0.72 -19.25
N THR A 67 -5.32 1.95 -19.73
CA THR A 67 -4.18 2.75 -20.20
C THR A 67 -3.48 3.44 -19.04
N ASN A 68 -2.31 4.01 -19.31
CA ASN A 68 -1.65 4.87 -18.32
C ASN A 68 -2.55 6.05 -17.91
N ALA A 69 -3.31 6.62 -18.85
CA ALA A 69 -4.26 7.69 -18.55
C ALA A 69 -5.37 7.21 -17.61
N ASP A 70 -5.87 6.00 -17.82
CA ASP A 70 -6.89 5.39 -16.94
C ASP A 70 -6.34 5.17 -15.54
N ALA A 71 -5.11 4.67 -15.41
CA ALA A 71 -4.47 4.45 -14.12
C ALA A 71 -4.26 5.78 -13.37
N MET A 72 -3.78 6.80 -14.05
CA MET A 72 -3.59 8.13 -13.44
C MET A 72 -4.93 8.73 -13.00
N ALA A 73 -5.98 8.60 -13.82
CA ALA A 73 -7.31 9.07 -13.46
C ALA A 73 -7.84 8.39 -12.19
N ALA A 74 -7.61 7.08 -12.05
CA ALA A 74 -7.98 6.34 -10.85
C ALA A 74 -7.25 6.86 -9.61
N LEU A 75 -5.95 7.10 -9.72
CA LEU A 75 -5.15 7.67 -8.62
C LEU A 75 -5.67 9.07 -8.23
N GLU A 76 -5.95 9.92 -9.21
CA GLU A 76 -6.46 11.27 -8.97
C GLU A 76 -7.84 11.23 -8.28
N GLN A 77 -8.69 10.28 -8.66
CA GLN A 77 -10.00 10.09 -8.01
C GLN A 77 -9.85 9.69 -6.53
N TRP A 78 -8.87 8.84 -6.21
CA TRP A 78 -8.58 8.52 -4.81
C TRP A 78 -8.16 9.77 -4.03
N LEU A 79 -7.32 10.61 -4.62
CA LEU A 79 -6.75 11.77 -3.94
C LEU A 79 -7.75 12.90 -3.67
N VAL A 80 -8.93 12.90 -4.33
CA VAL A 80 -9.98 13.88 -4.02
C VAL A 80 -10.84 13.48 -2.81
N LEU A 81 -10.75 12.24 -2.35
CA LEU A 81 -11.51 11.80 -1.18
C LEU A 81 -10.92 12.40 0.10
N ARG A 82 -11.81 12.84 1.00
CA ARG A 82 -11.38 13.50 2.25
C ARG A 82 -10.63 12.56 3.19
N GLN A 83 -10.89 11.26 3.11
CA GLN A 83 -10.24 10.22 3.93
C GLN A 83 -8.99 9.62 3.25
N VAL A 84 -8.50 10.24 2.19
CA VAL A 84 -7.29 9.81 1.47
C VAL A 84 -6.33 10.99 1.35
N ALA A 85 -5.05 10.74 1.57
CA ALA A 85 -4.02 11.77 1.46
C ALA A 85 -2.73 11.19 0.90
N PHE A 86 -1.87 12.06 0.40
CA PHE A 86 -0.49 11.74 0.04
C PHE A 86 0.44 12.24 1.13
N VAL A 87 1.47 11.46 1.46
CA VAL A 87 2.50 11.86 2.41
C VAL A 87 3.87 11.83 1.76
N GLU A 88 4.68 12.83 2.08
CA GLU A 88 6.09 12.85 1.74
C GLU A 88 6.85 11.83 2.61
N GLU A 89 8.06 11.45 2.18
CA GLU A 89 8.89 10.56 2.97
C GLU A 89 9.23 11.23 4.30
N PRO A 90 8.84 10.63 5.44
CA PRO A 90 9.14 11.23 6.73
C PRO A 90 10.62 11.17 7.08
N PRO A 91 11.12 12.07 7.97
CA PRO A 91 12.49 11.97 8.45
C PRO A 91 12.79 10.65 9.12
N GLY A 92 14.01 10.16 8.96
CA GLY A 92 14.47 8.94 9.63
C GLY A 92 14.21 7.64 8.86
N VAL A 93 13.58 7.69 7.69
CA VAL A 93 13.31 6.49 6.89
C VAL A 93 14.59 5.72 6.59
N MET A 94 15.67 6.41 6.21
CA MET A 94 16.90 5.74 5.81
C MET A 94 17.47 4.86 6.92
N ALA A 95 17.47 5.34 8.15
CA ALA A 95 17.97 4.59 9.30
C ALA A 95 17.13 3.34 9.57
N HIS A 96 15.80 3.46 9.53
CA HIS A 96 14.90 2.32 9.68
C HIS A 96 15.05 1.33 8.52
N TRP A 97 15.11 1.83 7.31
CA TRP A 97 15.24 1.01 6.12
C TRP A 97 16.54 0.18 6.16
N ALA A 98 17.67 0.82 6.47
CA ALA A 98 18.94 0.11 6.62
C ALA A 98 18.87 -0.96 7.70
N ARG A 99 18.28 -0.65 8.84
CA ARG A 99 18.10 -1.60 9.95
C ARG A 99 17.27 -2.81 9.54
N LEU A 100 16.20 -2.60 8.74
CA LEU A 100 15.29 -3.68 8.35
C LEU A 100 15.79 -4.48 7.16
N ALA A 101 16.55 -3.89 6.23
CA ALA A 101 16.85 -4.49 4.94
C ALA A 101 18.32 -4.81 4.71
N ALA A 102 19.27 -4.10 5.37
CA ALA A 102 20.69 -4.31 5.15
C ALA A 102 21.20 -5.51 5.99
N VAL A 103 20.57 -6.64 5.77
CA VAL A 103 20.91 -7.90 6.45
C VAL A 103 22.14 -8.53 5.80
N ASP A 104 22.85 -9.39 6.55
CA ASP A 104 24.04 -10.09 6.06
C ASP A 104 23.64 -11.36 5.28
N GLN A 105 22.81 -11.18 4.25
CA GLN A 105 22.28 -12.24 3.40
C GLN A 105 21.97 -11.68 2.03
N VAL A 106 21.88 -12.55 1.01
CA VAL A 106 21.36 -12.17 -0.30
C VAL A 106 19.83 -12.20 -0.23
N ALA A 107 19.22 -11.03 -0.16
CA ALA A 107 17.76 -10.91 0.01
C ALA A 107 17.21 -9.72 -0.79
N PRO A 108 17.32 -9.75 -2.14
CA PRO A 108 16.94 -8.59 -2.97
C PRO A 108 15.46 -8.24 -2.89
N LYS A 109 14.59 -9.19 -2.59
CA LYS A 109 13.14 -8.93 -2.45
C LYS A 109 12.79 -8.18 -1.18
N LEU A 110 13.70 -8.13 -0.21
CA LEU A 110 13.45 -7.48 1.06
C LEU A 110 13.45 -5.95 0.95
N TRP A 111 14.18 -5.38 -0.02
CA TRP A 111 14.37 -3.94 -0.10
C TRP A 111 13.06 -3.14 -0.16
N MET A 112 12.13 -3.55 -1.01
CA MET A 112 10.91 -2.76 -1.22
C MET A 112 9.92 -2.88 -0.05
N ASP A 113 9.73 -4.08 0.48
CA ASP A 113 8.86 -4.30 1.64
C ASP A 113 9.42 -3.60 2.88
N ALA A 114 10.72 -3.72 3.10
CA ALA A 114 11.40 -3.05 4.21
C ALA A 114 11.33 -1.52 4.09
N TYR A 115 11.41 -0.98 2.87
CA TYR A 115 11.23 0.45 2.65
C TYR A 115 9.85 0.91 3.10
N LEU A 116 8.80 0.20 2.67
CA LEU A 116 7.43 0.56 3.02
C LEU A 116 7.21 0.48 4.55
N ALA A 117 7.76 -0.58 5.17
CA ALA A 117 7.73 -0.71 6.62
C ALA A 117 8.48 0.44 7.32
N ALA A 118 9.64 0.83 6.78
CA ALA A 118 10.42 1.95 7.30
C ALA A 118 9.67 3.27 7.22
N VAL A 119 8.96 3.52 6.14
CA VAL A 119 8.12 4.72 5.98
C VAL A 119 7.02 4.75 7.04
N ALA A 120 6.33 3.63 7.22
CA ALA A 120 5.27 3.53 8.24
C ALA A 120 5.81 3.75 9.65
N ILE A 121 6.94 3.12 9.99
CA ILE A 121 7.58 3.28 11.31
C ILE A 121 8.00 4.74 11.53
N ALA A 122 8.70 5.33 10.58
CA ALA A 122 9.21 6.71 10.70
C ALA A 122 8.07 7.73 10.78
N GLY A 123 6.96 7.47 10.10
CA GLY A 123 5.79 8.35 10.14
C GLY A 123 4.88 8.12 11.34
N GLY A 124 5.09 7.06 12.11
CA GLY A 124 4.20 6.68 13.19
C GLY A 124 2.84 6.17 12.68
N TRP A 125 2.80 5.61 11.48
CA TRP A 125 1.58 5.14 10.84
C TRP A 125 1.45 3.63 10.90
N ARG A 126 0.22 3.15 10.92
CA ARG A 126 -0.08 1.74 10.71
C ARG A 126 0.08 1.42 9.23
N LEU A 127 0.56 0.21 8.91
CA LEU A 127 0.60 -0.30 7.55
C LEU A 127 -0.56 -1.28 7.34
N ILE A 128 -1.36 -1.06 6.29
CA ILE A 128 -2.42 -1.99 5.88
C ILE A 128 -1.94 -2.74 4.64
N SER A 129 -1.98 -4.07 4.69
CA SER A 129 -1.53 -4.93 3.59
C SER A 129 -2.26 -6.27 3.62
N PHE A 130 -2.30 -6.96 2.46
CA PHE A 130 -2.66 -8.38 2.39
C PHE A 130 -1.42 -9.29 2.49
N ASN A 131 -0.21 -8.75 2.46
CA ASN A 131 1.02 -9.53 2.39
C ASN A 131 1.51 -9.92 3.78
N ARG A 132 1.52 -11.22 4.06
CA ARG A 132 1.97 -11.79 5.34
C ARG A 132 3.45 -11.55 5.62
N ASP A 133 4.26 -11.32 4.60
CA ASP A 133 5.70 -11.13 4.76
C ASP A 133 6.02 -9.93 5.66
N PHE A 134 5.12 -8.95 5.75
CA PHE A 134 5.28 -7.81 6.66
C PHE A 134 5.27 -8.20 8.14
N ARG A 135 4.80 -9.38 8.49
CA ARG A 135 4.85 -9.86 9.88
C ARG A 135 6.26 -9.89 10.45
N SER A 136 7.26 -10.14 9.60
CA SER A 136 8.65 -10.19 10.03
C SER A 136 9.17 -8.87 10.60
N PHE A 137 8.51 -7.76 10.27
CA PHE A 137 8.87 -6.42 10.75
C PHE A 137 8.14 -6.01 12.03
N GLN A 138 7.14 -6.76 12.46
CA GLN A 138 6.39 -6.43 13.69
C GLN A 138 7.27 -6.40 14.93
N PRO A 139 8.17 -7.39 15.18
CA PRO A 139 9.09 -7.31 16.31
C PRO A 139 10.05 -6.13 16.25
N GLN A 140 10.20 -5.54 15.05
CA GLN A 140 11.10 -4.41 14.81
C GLN A 140 10.41 -3.06 14.83
N GLY A 141 9.12 -3.03 15.20
CA GLY A 141 8.38 -1.80 15.44
C GLY A 141 7.27 -1.48 14.46
N LEU A 142 7.00 -2.34 13.48
CA LEU A 142 5.91 -2.12 12.53
C LEU A 142 4.55 -2.37 13.20
N ASP A 143 3.67 -1.37 13.13
CA ASP A 143 2.24 -1.53 13.44
C ASP A 143 1.54 -2.01 12.16
N LEU A 144 1.19 -3.28 12.10
CA LEU A 144 0.66 -3.94 10.92
C LEU A 144 -0.81 -4.29 11.08
N CYS A 145 -1.63 -3.84 10.13
CA CYS A 145 -2.98 -4.33 9.92
C CYS A 145 -2.98 -5.27 8.71
N LEU A 146 -2.86 -6.56 8.97
CA LEU A 146 -2.86 -7.57 7.92
C LEU A 146 -4.31 -7.96 7.62
N LEU A 147 -4.76 -7.66 6.40
CA LEU A 147 -6.11 -8.01 5.97
C LEU A 147 -6.17 -9.49 5.61
N PRO A 148 -7.26 -10.21 5.98
CA PRO A 148 -7.42 -11.59 5.55
C PRO A 148 -7.65 -11.66 4.04
N PRO A 149 -7.15 -12.71 3.38
CA PRO A 149 -7.43 -12.91 1.96
C PRO A 149 -8.92 -13.18 1.74
N ALA A 150 -9.35 -13.09 0.47
CA ALA A 150 -10.70 -13.49 0.09
C ALA A 150 -10.96 -14.95 0.47
N ALA A 151 -12.16 -15.21 0.93
CA ALA A 151 -12.58 -16.57 1.27
C ALA A 151 -12.68 -17.47 0.02
#